data_011bf0147ebc810b5dd415c7465ba0d8
#
_entry.id   011bf0147ebc810b5dd415c7465ba0d8
#
_cell.length_a   1.000
_cell.length_b   1.000
_cell.length_c   1.000
_cell.angle_alpha   90.00
_cell.angle_beta   90.00
_cell.angle_gamma   90.00
#
_symmetry.space_group_name_H-M   'P 1'
#
loop_
_entity.id
_entity.type
_entity.pdbx_description
1 polymer ?
#
loop_
_entity_poly.entity_id
_entity_poly.type
_entity_poly.pdbx_seq_one_letter_code
_entity_poly.pdbx_strand_id
1 'polypeptide(L)'
;MNEKLNINQWAEEDRPREKMMMHGVASLSNAELLAILIGSGNTEESAVDLMRKVLNDYHNNLNELGKASIDELCDYKGIGPAKAITILAASELGKRRKEEDVRERKQIQSSKDIYECFYPLMCDLPTEECWVMSMTLQA
;
A
#
# COMPACT_ATOMS: atom_id res chain seq x y z
N MET A 1 -27.53 24.40 -3.34
CA MET A 1 -26.12 24.46 -2.97
C MET A 1 -25.67 23.11 -2.46
N ASN A 2 -24.72 22.53 -3.13
CA ASN A 2 -24.22 21.22 -2.72
C ASN A 2 -23.08 21.41 -1.74
N GLU A 3 -23.40 21.43 -0.45
CA GLU A 3 -22.37 21.33 0.56
C GLU A 3 -21.87 19.91 0.61
N LYS A 4 -20.58 19.75 0.40
CA LYS A 4 -19.94 18.45 0.59
C LYS A 4 -19.85 18.15 2.07
N LEU A 5 -20.29 16.96 2.46
CA LEU A 5 -20.16 16.51 3.82
C LEU A 5 -18.69 16.28 4.19
N ASN A 6 -18.32 16.67 5.40
CA ASN A 6 -17.03 16.30 5.98
C ASN A 6 -17.00 14.79 6.20
N ILE A 7 -15.79 14.21 6.22
CA ILE A 7 -15.62 12.76 6.50
C ILE A 7 -16.31 12.37 7.81
N ASN A 8 -16.25 13.24 8.82
CA ASN A 8 -16.92 13.00 10.10
C ASN A 8 -18.44 12.93 9.99
N GLN A 9 -19.02 13.45 8.94
CA GLN A 9 -20.46 13.42 8.67
C GLN A 9 -20.86 12.20 7.83
N TRP A 10 -19.88 11.46 7.32
CA TRP A 10 -20.13 10.22 6.58
C TRP A 10 -20.57 9.10 7.54
N ALA A 11 -21.31 8.13 7.03
CA ALA A 11 -21.52 6.88 7.75
C ALA A 11 -20.17 6.28 8.13
N GLU A 12 -20.09 5.65 9.31
CA GLU A 12 -18.83 5.06 9.78
C GLU A 12 -18.22 4.11 8.75
N GLU A 13 -19.05 3.35 8.05
CA GLU A 13 -18.61 2.42 7.02
C GLU A 13 -17.92 3.10 5.84
N ASP A 14 -18.24 4.36 5.59
CA ASP A 14 -17.66 5.13 4.48
C ASP A 14 -16.41 5.91 4.87
N ARG A 15 -16.12 6.03 6.15
CA ARG A 15 -14.92 6.71 6.63
C ARG A 15 -13.71 5.79 6.44
N PRO A 16 -12.61 6.27 5.83
CA PRO A 16 -11.49 5.41 5.50
C PRO A 16 -10.92 4.63 6.69
N ARG A 17 -10.71 5.27 7.83
CA ARG A 17 -10.14 4.59 9.00
C ARG A 17 -11.07 3.52 9.56
N GLU A 18 -12.34 3.86 9.71
CA GLU A 18 -13.38 2.95 10.19
C GLU A 18 -13.60 1.81 9.20
N LYS A 19 -13.59 2.13 7.92
CA LYS A 19 -13.67 1.13 6.85
C LYS A 19 -12.49 0.14 6.92
N MET A 20 -11.28 0.65 7.17
CA MET A 20 -10.12 -0.21 7.35
C MET A 20 -10.29 -1.14 8.56
N MET A 21 -10.78 -0.61 9.67
CA MET A 21 -11.01 -1.41 10.89
C MET A 21 -12.06 -2.48 10.70
N MET A 22 -13.13 -2.18 9.97
CA MET A 22 -14.24 -3.10 9.74
C MET A 22 -13.97 -4.14 8.67
N HIS A 23 -13.33 -3.74 7.57
CA HIS A 23 -13.21 -4.56 6.36
C HIS A 23 -11.77 -4.88 5.96
N GLY A 24 -10.79 -4.36 6.68
CA GLY A 24 -9.39 -4.59 6.41
C GLY A 24 -8.79 -3.61 5.39
N VAL A 25 -7.47 -3.58 5.35
CA VAL A 25 -6.70 -2.61 4.52
C VAL A 25 -6.92 -2.83 3.02
N ALA A 26 -7.13 -4.06 2.60
CA ALA A 26 -7.31 -4.39 1.19
C ALA A 26 -8.63 -3.86 0.60
N SER A 27 -9.59 -3.50 1.45
CA SER A 27 -10.89 -2.98 1.01
C SER A 27 -10.84 -1.51 0.58
N LEU A 28 -9.75 -0.80 0.86
CA LEU A 28 -9.63 0.63 0.59
C LEU A 28 -9.01 0.88 -0.79
N SER A 29 -9.50 1.94 -1.45
CA SER A 29 -8.88 2.44 -2.67
C SER A 29 -7.57 3.17 -2.35
N ASN A 30 -6.76 3.43 -3.37
CA ASN A 30 -5.53 4.20 -3.20
C ASN A 30 -5.80 5.60 -2.64
N ALA A 31 -6.86 6.25 -3.09
CA ALA A 31 -7.25 7.56 -2.58
C ALA A 31 -7.64 7.52 -1.10
N GLU A 32 -8.35 6.48 -0.70
CA GLU A 32 -8.72 6.28 0.69
C GLU A 32 -7.52 6.03 1.59
N LEU A 33 -6.56 5.23 1.14
CA LEU A 33 -5.30 4.99 1.86
C LEU A 33 -4.49 6.28 2.02
N LEU A 34 -4.37 7.05 0.96
CA LEU A 34 -3.68 8.36 0.99
C LEU A 34 -4.43 9.36 1.88
N ALA A 35 -5.75 9.32 1.88
CA ALA A 35 -6.57 10.16 2.76
C ALA A 35 -6.30 9.90 4.23
N ILE A 36 -6.09 8.64 4.60
CA ILE A 36 -5.69 8.29 5.97
C ILE A 36 -4.34 8.93 6.32
N LEU A 37 -3.39 8.90 5.39
CA LEU A 37 -2.06 9.46 5.61
C LEU A 37 -2.09 10.97 5.86
N ILE A 38 -2.88 11.71 5.08
CA ILE A 38 -2.96 13.16 5.25
C ILE A 38 -3.91 13.60 6.36
N GLY A 39 -4.85 12.76 6.73
CA GLY A 39 -5.76 12.97 7.85
C GLY A 39 -6.91 13.94 7.61
N SER A 40 -6.70 15.00 6.86
CA SER A 40 -7.72 15.99 6.54
C SER A 40 -7.50 16.58 5.15
N GLY A 41 -8.59 17.02 4.53
CA GLY A 41 -8.51 17.74 3.26
C GLY A 41 -8.36 19.24 3.44
N ASN A 42 -9.13 20.01 2.70
CA ASN A 42 -9.18 21.45 2.83
C ASN A 42 -10.64 21.91 3.05
N THR A 43 -10.89 23.21 3.03
CA THR A 43 -12.23 23.77 3.26
C THR A 43 -13.22 23.42 2.15
N GLU A 44 -12.75 23.05 0.99
CA GLU A 44 -13.56 22.78 -0.20
C GLU A 44 -13.70 21.28 -0.50
N GLU A 45 -12.74 20.48 -0.08
CA GLU A 45 -12.66 19.06 -0.42
C GLU A 45 -12.33 18.22 0.81
N SER A 46 -12.91 17.03 0.89
CA SER A 46 -12.50 16.04 1.88
C SER A 46 -11.11 15.48 1.53
N ALA A 47 -10.48 14.81 2.49
CA ALA A 47 -9.19 14.17 2.25
C ALA A 47 -9.25 13.18 1.08
N VAL A 48 -10.33 12.40 0.98
CA VAL A 48 -10.51 11.43 -0.10
C VAL A 48 -10.64 12.12 -1.45
N ASP A 49 -11.47 13.16 -1.54
CA ASP A 49 -11.65 13.91 -2.80
C ASP A 49 -10.35 14.58 -3.24
N LEU A 50 -9.63 15.17 -2.29
CA LEU A 50 -8.33 15.79 -2.57
C LEU A 50 -7.35 14.77 -3.11
N MET A 51 -7.26 13.59 -2.50
CA MET A 51 -6.34 12.57 -2.95
C MET A 51 -6.77 11.92 -4.27
N ARG A 52 -8.06 11.85 -4.56
CA ARG A 52 -8.54 11.44 -5.89
C ARG A 52 -8.06 12.40 -6.97
N LYS A 53 -8.12 13.70 -6.70
CA LYS A 53 -7.64 14.75 -7.61
C LYS A 53 -6.15 14.64 -7.82
N VAL A 54 -5.37 14.50 -6.75
CA VAL A 54 -3.92 14.33 -6.83
C VAL A 54 -3.56 13.09 -7.64
N LEU A 55 -4.17 11.96 -7.33
CA LEU A 55 -3.93 10.71 -8.07
C LEU A 55 -4.26 10.84 -9.54
N ASN A 56 -5.36 11.51 -9.88
CA ASN A 56 -5.75 11.72 -11.27
C ASN A 56 -4.68 12.51 -12.03
N ASP A 57 -4.08 13.53 -11.40
CA ASP A 57 -3.01 14.31 -12.01
C ASP A 57 -1.74 13.50 -12.23
N TYR A 58 -1.53 12.45 -11.45
CA TYR A 58 -0.42 11.50 -11.59
C TYR A 58 -0.85 10.20 -12.29
N HIS A 59 -1.89 10.27 -13.11
CA HIS A 59 -2.38 9.15 -13.95
C HIS A 59 -2.81 7.92 -13.13
N ASN A 60 -3.25 8.11 -11.89
CA ASN A 60 -3.59 7.04 -10.95
C ASN A 60 -2.43 6.05 -10.72
N ASN A 61 -1.21 6.52 -10.88
CA ASN A 61 0.00 5.71 -10.78
C ASN A 61 0.77 6.07 -9.51
N LEU A 62 0.85 5.14 -8.57
CA LEU A 62 1.54 5.35 -7.31
C LEU A 62 3.05 5.53 -7.48
N ASN A 63 3.64 4.94 -8.51
CA ASN A 63 5.05 5.15 -8.81
C ASN A 63 5.33 6.59 -9.24
N GLU A 64 4.46 7.16 -10.06
CA GLU A 64 4.60 8.56 -10.49
C GLU A 64 4.40 9.51 -9.32
N LEU A 65 3.39 9.24 -8.48
CA LEU A 65 3.15 10.03 -7.28
C LEU A 65 4.35 9.98 -6.34
N GLY A 66 4.95 8.81 -6.17
CA GLY A 66 6.13 8.63 -5.33
C GLY A 66 7.39 9.34 -5.82
N LYS A 67 7.42 9.72 -7.09
CA LYS A 67 8.51 10.49 -7.70
C LYS A 67 8.29 12.01 -7.62
N ALA A 68 7.12 12.45 -7.17
CA ALA A 68 6.82 13.86 -7.02
C ALA A 68 7.73 14.51 -5.97
N SER A 69 8.01 15.79 -6.14
CA SER A 69 8.74 16.56 -5.12
C SER A 69 7.78 17.06 -4.04
N ILE A 70 8.34 17.46 -2.90
CA ILE A 70 7.56 18.08 -1.83
C ILE A 70 6.88 19.34 -2.35
N ASP A 71 7.59 20.15 -3.14
CA ASP A 71 7.06 21.39 -3.71
C ASP A 71 5.86 21.14 -4.64
N GLU A 72 5.94 20.12 -5.49
CA GLU A 72 4.84 19.76 -6.37
C GLU A 72 3.58 19.36 -5.58
N LEU A 73 3.75 18.60 -4.52
CA LEU A 73 2.62 18.21 -3.66
C LEU A 73 2.06 19.38 -2.87
N CYS A 74 2.90 20.31 -2.46
CA CYS A 74 2.47 21.51 -1.74
C CYS A 74 1.67 22.50 -2.61
N ASP A 75 1.69 22.36 -3.93
CA ASP A 75 0.87 23.16 -4.83
C ASP A 75 -0.63 22.87 -4.68
N TYR A 76 -0.98 21.74 -4.10
CA TYR A 76 -2.37 21.40 -3.81
C TYR A 76 -2.83 22.06 -2.52
N LYS A 77 -3.98 22.73 -2.57
CA LYS A 77 -4.59 23.32 -1.40
C LYS A 77 -4.95 22.22 -0.40
N GLY A 78 -4.47 22.33 0.81
CA GLY A 78 -4.68 21.34 1.86
C GLY A 78 -3.52 20.38 2.04
N ILE A 79 -2.51 20.41 1.17
CA ILE A 79 -1.29 19.66 1.33
C ILE A 79 -0.14 20.61 1.64
N GLY A 80 0.28 20.62 2.90
CA GLY A 80 1.47 21.34 3.33
C GLY A 80 2.69 20.42 3.35
N PRO A 81 3.87 20.95 3.75
CA PRO A 81 5.10 20.14 3.80
C PRO A 81 4.98 18.86 4.63
N ALA A 82 4.30 18.93 5.77
CA ALA A 82 4.11 17.76 6.64
C ALA A 82 3.35 16.63 5.95
N LYS A 83 2.25 16.95 5.27
CA LYS A 83 1.45 15.98 4.53
C LYS A 83 2.20 15.42 3.32
N ALA A 84 2.91 16.29 2.59
CA ALA A 84 3.76 15.88 1.47
C ALA A 84 4.85 14.92 1.91
N ILE A 85 5.52 15.21 3.02
CA ILE A 85 6.53 14.32 3.61
C ILE A 85 5.93 12.97 3.96
N THR A 86 4.76 12.96 4.58
CA THR A 86 4.06 11.72 4.95
C THR A 86 3.75 10.86 3.73
N ILE A 87 3.27 11.46 2.66
CA ILE A 87 2.96 10.77 1.40
C ILE A 87 4.24 10.15 0.81
N LEU A 88 5.31 10.93 0.72
CA LEU A 88 6.56 10.47 0.13
C LEU A 88 7.25 9.43 1.00
N ALA A 89 7.20 9.59 2.32
CA ALA A 89 7.74 8.59 3.24
C ALA A 89 7.01 7.25 3.11
N ALA A 90 5.68 7.28 3.02
CA ALA A 90 4.87 6.08 2.81
C ALA A 90 5.18 5.42 1.46
N SER A 91 5.36 6.23 0.41
CA SER A 91 5.73 5.74 -0.92
C SER A 91 7.09 5.06 -0.92
N GLU A 92 8.06 5.62 -0.22
CA GLU A 92 9.39 5.03 -0.08
C GLU A 92 9.34 3.71 0.70
N LEU A 93 8.55 3.65 1.77
CA LEU A 93 8.36 2.41 2.51
C LEU A 93 7.75 1.31 1.64
N GLY A 94 6.77 1.66 0.83
CA GLY A 94 6.15 0.72 -0.12
C GLY A 94 7.16 0.20 -1.15
N LYS A 95 8.03 1.09 -1.64
CA LYS A 95 9.10 0.72 -2.56
C LYS A 95 10.09 -0.26 -1.92
N ARG A 96 10.54 0.03 -0.70
CA ARG A 96 11.46 -0.84 0.04
C ARG A 96 10.84 -2.19 0.36
N ARG A 97 9.57 -2.23 0.71
CA ARG A 97 8.84 -3.47 0.95
C ARG A 97 8.82 -4.34 -0.30
N LYS A 98 8.58 -3.74 -1.46
CA LYS A 98 8.59 -4.45 -2.74
C LYS A 98 9.99 -5.00 -3.06
N GLU A 99 11.04 -4.23 -2.79
CA GLU A 99 12.43 -4.65 -2.97
C GLU A 99 12.78 -5.83 -2.05
N GLU A 100 12.30 -5.83 -0.81
CA GLU A 100 12.48 -6.93 0.12
C GLU A 100 11.78 -8.19 -0.36
N ASP A 101 10.54 -8.07 -0.88
CA ASP A 101 9.81 -9.18 -1.47
C ASP A 101 10.59 -9.80 -2.64
N VAL A 102 11.19 -8.98 -3.49
CA VAL A 102 12.01 -9.46 -4.61
C VAL A 102 13.25 -10.19 -4.10
N ARG A 103 13.93 -9.68 -3.08
CA ARG A 103 15.09 -10.33 -2.48
C ARG A 103 14.71 -11.66 -1.83
N GLU A 104 13.62 -11.70 -1.09
CA GLU A 104 13.11 -12.92 -0.48
C GLU A 104 12.78 -13.97 -1.53
N ARG A 105 12.15 -13.59 -2.63
CA ARG A 105 11.86 -14.50 -3.76
C ARG A 105 13.14 -15.04 -4.37
N LYS A 106 14.18 -14.24 -4.54
CA LYS A 106 15.48 -14.69 -5.06
C LYS A 106 16.13 -15.68 -4.09
N GLN A 107 16.08 -15.43 -2.80
CA GLN A 107 16.59 -16.35 -1.78
C GLN A 107 15.82 -17.67 -1.78
N ILE A 108 14.50 -17.62 -1.90
CA ILE A 108 13.64 -18.79 -2.00
C ILE A 108 13.98 -19.61 -3.24
N GLN A 109 14.21 -18.97 -4.39
CA GLN A 109 14.62 -19.65 -5.61
C GLN A 109 15.96 -20.35 -5.45
N SER A 110 16.94 -19.70 -4.83
CA SER A 110 18.25 -20.32 -4.54
C SER A 110 18.10 -21.49 -3.59
N SER A 111 17.30 -21.37 -2.55
CA SER A 111 16.99 -22.45 -1.61
C SER A 111 16.23 -23.59 -2.29
N LYS A 112 15.33 -23.26 -3.19
CA LYS A 112 14.58 -24.24 -3.97
C LYS A 112 15.49 -25.01 -4.92
N ASP A 113 16.45 -24.38 -5.56
CA ASP A 113 17.44 -25.05 -6.40
C ASP A 113 18.25 -26.04 -5.58
N ILE A 114 18.69 -25.67 -4.38
CA ILE A 114 19.36 -26.58 -3.45
C ILE A 114 18.43 -27.71 -3.04
N TYR A 115 17.18 -27.42 -2.75
CA TYR A 115 16.15 -28.39 -2.40
C TYR A 115 15.94 -29.41 -3.52
N GLU A 116 15.84 -28.95 -4.76
CA GLU A 116 15.65 -29.82 -5.92
C GLU A 116 16.85 -30.77 -6.12
N CYS A 117 18.06 -30.32 -5.82
CA CYS A 117 19.25 -31.19 -5.84
C CYS A 117 19.17 -32.32 -4.83
N PHE A 118 18.51 -32.12 -3.70
CA PHE A 118 18.33 -33.11 -2.65
C PHE A 118 16.96 -33.81 -2.70
N TYR A 119 16.13 -33.47 -3.65
CA TYR A 119 14.77 -34.01 -3.77
C TYR A 119 14.72 -35.55 -3.81
N PRO A 120 15.59 -36.26 -4.53
CA PRO A 120 15.58 -37.71 -4.52
C PRO A 120 15.79 -38.33 -3.14
N LEU A 121 16.52 -37.63 -2.25
CA LEU A 121 16.74 -38.07 -0.87
C LEU A 121 15.55 -37.76 0.02
N MET A 122 14.77 -36.73 -0.34
CA MET A 122 13.62 -36.28 0.42
C MET A 122 12.31 -36.94 -0.01
N CYS A 123 12.30 -37.64 -1.16
CA CYS A 123 11.12 -38.32 -1.66
C CYS A 123 10.61 -39.45 -0.74
N ASP A 124 11.45 -39.94 0.17
CA ASP A 124 11.06 -40.90 1.17
C ASP A 124 10.29 -40.31 2.36
N LEU A 125 10.22 -38.97 2.43
CA LEU A 125 9.46 -38.29 3.47
C LEU A 125 7.95 -38.33 3.16
N PRO A 126 7.10 -38.35 4.20
CA PRO A 126 5.66 -38.23 3.99
C PRO A 126 5.31 -37.01 3.15
N THR A 127 4.31 -37.11 2.29
CA THR A 127 3.89 -36.05 1.38
C THR A 127 3.60 -34.74 2.13
N GLU A 128 3.04 -34.83 3.31
CA GLU A 128 2.74 -33.66 4.15
C GLU A 128 4.00 -32.89 4.58
N GLU A 129 5.06 -33.61 4.96
CA GLU A 129 6.34 -32.99 5.33
C GLU A 129 6.99 -32.31 4.13
N CYS A 130 6.97 -32.93 2.97
CA CYS A 130 7.44 -32.33 1.73
C CYS A 130 6.66 -31.04 1.41
N TRP A 131 5.36 -31.05 1.63
CA TRP A 131 4.49 -29.90 1.42
C TRP A 131 4.82 -28.76 2.36
N VAL A 132 5.00 -29.05 3.65
CA VAL A 132 5.37 -28.04 4.66
C VAL A 132 6.70 -27.40 4.33
N MET A 133 7.69 -28.17 3.91
CA MET A 133 8.98 -27.61 3.49
C MET A 133 8.85 -26.70 2.27
N SER A 134 8.06 -27.07 1.27
CA SER A 134 7.80 -26.24 0.10
C SER A 134 7.11 -24.95 0.48
N MET A 135 6.12 -24.98 1.37
CA MET A 135 5.43 -23.79 1.86
C MET A 135 6.35 -22.88 2.66
N THR A 136 7.22 -23.44 3.48
CA THR A 136 8.20 -22.66 4.24
C THR A 136 9.16 -21.91 3.32
N LEU A 137 9.56 -22.50 2.21
CA LEU A 137 10.41 -21.87 1.22
C LEU A 137 9.70 -20.79 0.41
N GLN A 138 8.38 -20.85 0.32
CA GLN A 138 7.54 -19.88 -0.40
C GLN A 138 7.02 -18.73 0.49
N ALA A 139 7.13 -18.87 1.78
CA ALA A 139 6.59 -17.89 2.74
C ALA A 139 7.37 -16.57 2.79
#